data_dd726ee224833fa507c89ab40abdd9d5
#
_entry.id   dd726ee224833fa507c89ab40abdd9d5
#
_cell.length_a   1.000
_cell.length_b   1.000
_cell.length_c   1.000
_cell.angle_alpha   90.00
_cell.angle_beta   90.00
_cell.angle_gamma   90.00
#
_symmetry.space_group_name_H-M   'P 1'
#
loop_
_entity.id
_entity.type
_entity.pdbx_description
1 polymer ?
#
loop_
_entity_poly.entity_id
_entity_poly.type
_entity_poly.pdbx_seq_one_letter_code
_entity_poly.pdbx_strand_id
1 'polypeptide(L)'
;MSTIKANTLLHSDGTTTTQPSIPALDKRMAKAWLCINQTATQAIKGDSFGVSSITDNGLGRTIVNLETAMADVNYAAVATAGGSIHHRPVAKWSTTPTTTSFEVGVYRQYASVYQDDSELSVIVFGN
;
A
#
# COMPACT_ATOMS: atom_id res chain seq x y z
N MET A 1 19.19 -1.99 33.44
CA MET A 1 18.30 -1.85 32.28
C MET A 1 17.63 -0.49 32.33
N SER A 2 17.62 0.24 31.25
CA SER A 2 16.96 1.54 31.15
C SER A 2 15.60 1.39 30.52
N THR A 3 14.57 2.01 31.09
CA THR A 3 13.20 1.98 30.60
C THR A 3 12.75 3.39 30.29
N ILE A 4 12.22 3.61 29.09
CA ILE A 4 11.53 4.84 28.71
C ILE A 4 10.03 4.61 28.86
N LYS A 5 9.38 5.44 29.68
CA LYS A 5 7.92 5.48 29.81
C LYS A 5 7.42 6.78 29.18
N ALA A 6 6.68 6.69 28.11
CA ALA A 6 6.11 7.85 27.42
C ALA A 6 4.66 7.55 27.03
N ASN A 7 3.76 8.53 27.20
CA ASN A 7 2.37 8.41 26.73
C ASN A 7 2.27 8.69 25.22
N THR A 8 3.20 9.48 24.70
CA THR A 8 3.22 9.85 23.28
C THR A 8 4.67 9.91 22.81
N LEU A 9 4.94 9.36 21.64
CA LEU A 9 6.22 9.46 20.94
C LEU A 9 5.95 10.17 19.61
N LEU A 10 6.51 11.35 19.43
CA LEU A 10 6.38 12.16 18.22
C LEU A 10 7.70 12.22 17.47
N HIS A 11 7.62 12.42 16.16
CA HIS A 11 8.79 12.82 15.36
C HIS A 11 9.30 14.19 15.84
N SER A 12 10.56 14.50 15.56
CA SER A 12 11.20 15.77 15.98
C SER A 12 10.53 17.02 15.41
N ASP A 13 9.72 16.90 14.36
CA ASP A 13 8.88 17.98 13.81
C ASP A 13 7.61 18.26 14.64
N GLY A 14 7.33 17.44 15.67
CA GLY A 14 6.18 17.58 16.56
C GLY A 14 4.86 17.11 15.94
N THR A 15 4.87 16.49 14.75
CA THR A 15 3.64 16.02 14.10
C THR A 15 3.29 14.58 14.47
N THR A 16 2.00 14.24 14.36
CA THR A 16 1.50 12.88 14.55
C THR A 16 1.49 12.08 13.25
N THR A 17 1.75 12.71 12.12
CA THR A 17 1.70 12.12 10.78
C THR A 17 3.06 11.61 10.30
N THR A 18 4.15 12.15 10.85
CA THR A 18 5.51 11.68 10.55
C THR A 18 5.92 10.61 11.56
N GLN A 19 6.29 9.45 11.05
CA GLN A 19 6.74 8.34 11.90
C GLN A 19 8.11 8.67 12.51
N PRO A 20 8.28 8.56 13.85
CA PRO A 20 9.61 8.67 14.47
C PRO A 20 10.55 7.59 13.91
N SER A 21 11.77 7.99 13.56
CA SER A 21 12.80 7.03 13.14
C SER A 21 13.36 6.29 14.34
N ILE A 22 13.04 5.00 14.41
CA ILE A 22 13.63 4.07 15.37
C ILE A 22 14.31 2.98 14.56
N PRO A 23 15.66 3.02 14.38
CA PRO A 23 16.35 2.16 13.40
C PRO A 23 16.06 0.66 13.53
N ALA A 24 15.86 0.18 14.76
CA ALA A 24 15.51 -1.22 15.01
C ALA A 24 14.10 -1.60 14.58
N LEU A 25 13.18 -0.64 14.41
CA LEU A 25 11.79 -0.84 14.03
C LEU A 25 11.49 -0.46 12.58
N ASP A 26 12.28 0.43 11.96
CA ASP A 26 12.02 0.98 10.64
C ASP A 26 11.74 -0.09 9.57
N LYS A 27 12.51 -1.17 9.57
CA LYS A 27 12.31 -2.29 8.63
C LYS A 27 11.12 -3.20 8.97
N ARG A 28 10.56 -3.07 10.16
CA ARG A 28 9.45 -3.91 10.65
C ARG A 28 8.11 -3.20 10.58
N MET A 29 8.11 -1.90 10.32
CA MET A 29 6.89 -1.09 10.21
C MET A 29 6.47 -0.96 8.76
N ALA A 30 5.16 -1.03 8.52
CA ALA A 30 4.62 -0.77 7.20
C ALA A 30 4.93 0.68 6.78
N LYS A 31 5.39 0.85 5.55
CA LYS A 31 5.68 2.17 4.96
C LYS A 31 4.47 2.78 4.28
N ALA A 32 3.55 1.94 3.84
CA ALA A 32 2.27 2.38 3.31
C ALA A 32 1.21 1.29 3.50
N TRP A 33 -0.03 1.70 3.66
CA TRP A 33 -1.18 0.81 3.61
C TRP A 33 -2.43 1.57 3.16
N LEU A 34 -3.32 0.87 2.47
CA LEU A 34 -4.61 1.40 2.02
C LEU A 34 -5.59 0.27 1.71
N CYS A 35 -6.87 0.61 1.66
CA CYS A 35 -7.90 -0.22 1.06
C CYS A 35 -8.48 0.53 -0.15
N ILE A 36 -8.69 -0.17 -1.25
CA ILE A 36 -9.15 0.39 -2.53
C ILE A 36 -10.49 -0.22 -2.90
N ASN A 37 -11.41 0.60 -3.37
CA ASN A 37 -12.55 0.17 -4.15
C ASN A 37 -12.23 0.45 -5.63
N GLN A 38 -12.16 -0.61 -6.45
CA GLN A 38 -11.91 -0.48 -7.89
C GLN A 38 -13.22 -0.38 -8.69
N THR A 39 -14.38 -0.69 -8.08
CA THR A 39 -15.67 -0.68 -8.79
C THR A 39 -16.11 0.76 -9.10
N ALA A 40 -16.66 0.98 -10.27
CA ALA A 40 -17.04 2.29 -10.79
C ALA A 40 -15.83 3.24 -10.86
N THR A 41 -15.83 4.36 -10.14
CA THR A 41 -14.65 5.24 -10.02
C THR A 41 -13.74 4.70 -8.93
N GLN A 42 -12.50 4.37 -9.26
CA GLN A 42 -11.54 3.86 -8.28
C GLN A 42 -11.26 4.87 -7.19
N ALA A 43 -11.32 4.45 -5.93
CA ALA A 43 -11.16 5.31 -4.77
C ALA A 43 -10.51 4.58 -3.59
N ILE A 44 -9.77 5.32 -2.76
CA ILE A 44 -9.30 4.85 -1.46
C ILE A 44 -10.51 4.78 -0.52
N LYS A 45 -10.67 3.65 0.17
CA LYS A 45 -11.72 3.43 1.16
C LYS A 45 -11.21 3.80 2.55
N GLY A 46 -11.86 4.78 3.16
CA GLY A 46 -11.52 5.20 4.52
C GLY A 46 -10.15 5.85 4.59
N ASP A 47 -9.37 5.48 5.61
CA ASP A 47 -8.05 6.03 5.87
C ASP A 47 -6.95 5.28 5.11
N SER A 48 -5.79 5.91 4.95
CA SER A 48 -4.59 5.34 4.36
C SER A 48 -3.34 5.96 4.99
N PHE A 49 -2.20 5.32 4.84
CA PHE A 49 -0.92 5.83 5.34
C PHE A 49 0.16 5.66 4.26
N GLY A 50 1.01 6.68 4.10
CA GLY A 50 2.16 6.65 3.19
C GLY A 50 1.79 6.62 1.70
N VAL A 51 0.54 6.93 1.37
CA VAL A 51 0.01 6.95 -0.01
C VAL A 51 -0.44 8.37 -0.35
N SER A 52 0.11 8.93 -1.42
CA SER A 52 -0.27 10.26 -1.91
C SER A 52 -1.55 10.22 -2.75
N SER A 53 -1.71 9.19 -3.57
CA SER A 53 -2.87 9.02 -4.45
C SER A 53 -2.93 7.62 -5.04
N ILE A 54 -4.03 7.30 -5.71
CA ILE A 54 -4.14 6.16 -6.63
C ILE A 54 -4.46 6.66 -8.04
N THR A 55 -4.08 5.89 -9.04
CA THR A 55 -4.40 6.17 -10.44
C THR A 55 -5.09 4.93 -11.03
N ASP A 56 -6.27 5.16 -11.60
CA ASP A 56 -7.00 4.14 -12.36
C ASP A 56 -6.19 3.79 -13.63
N ASN A 57 -5.79 2.53 -13.76
CA ASN A 57 -5.06 2.02 -14.93
C ASN A 57 -5.89 1.00 -15.73
N GLY A 58 -7.21 1.08 -15.62
CA GLY A 58 -8.17 0.21 -16.29
C GLY A 58 -8.73 -0.88 -15.39
N LEU A 59 -9.59 -1.70 -15.97
CA LEU A 59 -10.33 -2.75 -15.24
C LEU A 59 -9.43 -3.61 -14.38
N GLY A 60 -9.70 -3.66 -13.07
CA GLY A 60 -8.95 -4.43 -12.09
C GLY A 60 -7.49 -4.02 -11.91
N ARG A 61 -7.11 -2.82 -12.34
CA ARG A 61 -5.73 -2.33 -12.30
C ARG A 61 -5.66 -0.95 -11.67
N THR A 62 -4.84 -0.81 -10.64
CA THR A 62 -4.64 0.45 -9.92
C THR A 62 -3.16 0.71 -9.71
N ILE A 63 -2.70 1.91 -10.02
CA ILE A 63 -1.37 2.37 -9.63
C ILE A 63 -1.49 3.02 -8.25
N VAL A 64 -0.67 2.56 -7.31
CA VAL A 64 -0.52 3.15 -5.99
C VAL A 64 0.67 4.09 -6.02
N ASN A 65 0.45 5.37 -5.72
CA ASN A 65 1.50 6.39 -5.64
C ASN A 65 1.87 6.60 -4.17
N LEU A 66 3.14 6.38 -3.85
CA LEU A 66 3.67 6.51 -2.49
C LEU A 66 3.92 7.99 -2.16
N GLU A 67 3.66 8.36 -0.92
CA GLU A 67 3.92 9.72 -0.42
C GLU A 67 5.43 9.99 -0.27
N THR A 68 6.17 8.98 0.17
CA THR A 68 7.62 9.02 0.33
C THR A 68 8.27 7.97 -0.57
N ALA A 69 9.30 8.36 -1.30
CA ALA A 69 10.05 7.44 -2.14
C ALA A 69 10.74 6.36 -1.30
N MET A 70 10.66 5.12 -1.75
CA MET A 70 11.44 4.01 -1.20
C MET A 70 12.91 4.15 -1.62
N ALA A 71 13.83 3.56 -0.87
CA ALA A 71 15.25 3.61 -1.17
C ALA A 71 15.61 2.98 -2.52
N ASP A 72 14.90 1.92 -2.88
CA ASP A 72 15.03 1.24 -4.17
C ASP A 72 13.70 0.54 -4.56
N VAL A 73 13.67 -0.14 -5.69
CA VAL A 73 12.48 -0.83 -6.22
C VAL A 73 12.24 -2.22 -5.59
N ASN A 74 13.10 -2.67 -4.69
CA ASN A 74 13.02 -4.02 -4.10
C ASN A 74 12.17 -4.08 -2.83
N TYR A 75 11.41 -3.04 -2.52
CA TYR A 75 10.44 -3.07 -1.43
C TYR A 75 9.39 -4.18 -1.63
N ALA A 76 8.87 -4.70 -0.53
CA ALA A 76 7.82 -5.70 -0.55
C ALA A 76 6.44 -5.04 -0.56
N ALA A 77 5.56 -5.47 -1.47
CA ALA A 77 4.17 -5.08 -1.48
C ALA A 77 3.29 -6.33 -1.52
N VAL A 78 2.27 -6.37 -0.68
CA VAL A 78 1.31 -7.48 -0.58
C VAL A 78 -0.08 -6.92 -0.79
N ALA A 79 -0.92 -7.68 -1.48
CA ALA A 79 -2.30 -7.31 -1.70
C ALA A 79 -3.24 -8.49 -1.41
N THR A 80 -4.43 -8.18 -0.87
CA THR A 80 -5.52 -9.12 -0.68
C THR A 80 -6.81 -8.55 -1.25
N ALA A 81 -7.64 -9.39 -1.85
CA ALA A 81 -8.95 -9.03 -2.38
C ALA A 81 -10.05 -9.66 -1.51
N GLY A 82 -11.04 -8.86 -1.14
CA GLY A 82 -12.15 -9.27 -0.27
C GLY A 82 -13.52 -9.25 -0.95
N GLY A 83 -13.63 -8.66 -2.13
CA GLY A 83 -14.90 -8.49 -2.85
C GLY A 83 -15.44 -9.77 -3.48
N SER A 84 -14.58 -10.76 -3.75
CA SER A 84 -15.00 -12.06 -4.28
C SER A 84 -13.97 -13.15 -3.98
N ILE A 85 -14.46 -14.36 -3.69
CA ILE A 85 -13.62 -15.56 -3.49
C ILE A 85 -12.85 -15.99 -4.75
N HIS A 86 -13.23 -15.48 -5.91
CA HIS A 86 -12.58 -15.80 -7.19
C HIS A 86 -11.55 -14.76 -7.64
N HIS A 87 -11.35 -13.71 -6.85
CA HIS A 87 -10.39 -12.66 -7.16
C HIS A 87 -8.99 -13.02 -6.63
N ARG A 88 -7.98 -12.78 -7.44
CA ARG A 88 -6.56 -13.02 -7.14
C ARG A 88 -5.80 -11.71 -7.31
N PRO A 89 -5.52 -11.01 -6.22
CA PRO A 89 -4.73 -9.78 -6.27
C PRO A 89 -3.25 -10.11 -6.46
N VAL A 90 -2.56 -9.27 -7.20
CA VAL A 90 -1.11 -9.32 -7.39
C VAL A 90 -0.55 -7.91 -7.27
N ALA A 91 0.31 -7.68 -6.30
CA ALA A 91 1.05 -6.43 -6.16
C ALA A 91 2.30 -6.43 -7.04
N LYS A 92 2.74 -5.24 -7.47
CA LYS A 92 3.88 -5.03 -8.39
C LYS A 92 3.71 -5.78 -9.72
N TRP A 93 2.50 -5.78 -10.23
CA TRP A 93 2.12 -6.46 -11.47
C TRP A 93 2.39 -5.59 -12.69
N SER A 94 2.63 -6.17 -13.81
CA SER A 94 2.73 -5.70 -15.20
C SER A 94 3.56 -4.44 -15.49
N THR A 95 3.49 -3.38 -14.72
CA THR A 95 4.37 -2.21 -14.86
C THR A 95 5.61 -2.39 -13.99
N THR A 96 6.77 -1.93 -14.49
CA THR A 96 7.99 -1.92 -13.67
C THR A 96 7.76 -1.01 -12.46
N PRO A 97 7.88 -1.52 -11.23
CA PRO A 97 7.74 -0.69 -10.05
C PRO A 97 8.84 0.38 -10.03
N THR A 98 8.50 1.56 -9.54
CA THR A 98 9.44 2.65 -9.28
C THR A 98 9.64 2.80 -7.77
N THR A 99 10.52 3.68 -7.34
CA THR A 99 10.65 4.01 -5.92
C THR A 99 9.42 4.74 -5.36
N THR A 100 8.59 5.32 -6.22
CA THR A 100 7.43 6.15 -5.82
C THR A 100 6.09 5.56 -6.22
N SER A 101 6.05 4.46 -6.99
CA SER A 101 4.78 3.87 -7.42
C SER A 101 4.90 2.41 -7.83
N PHE A 102 3.79 1.69 -7.75
CA PHE A 102 3.66 0.33 -8.25
C PHE A 102 2.20 0.04 -8.63
N GLU A 103 2.02 -0.93 -9.50
CA GLU A 103 0.69 -1.37 -9.91
C GLU A 103 0.21 -2.56 -9.09
N VAL A 104 -1.08 -2.56 -8.73
CA VAL A 104 -1.79 -3.70 -8.18
C VAL A 104 -2.85 -4.14 -9.18
N GLY A 105 -2.80 -5.41 -9.56
CA GLY A 105 -3.77 -6.04 -10.45
C GLY A 105 -4.64 -7.03 -9.72
N VAL A 106 -5.91 -7.16 -10.10
CA VAL A 106 -6.81 -8.21 -9.63
C VAL A 106 -7.24 -9.06 -10.82
N TYR A 107 -6.96 -10.34 -10.76
CA TYR A 107 -7.35 -11.33 -11.76
C TYR A 107 -8.53 -12.16 -11.30
N ARG A 108 -9.41 -12.48 -12.25
CA ARG A 108 -10.42 -13.51 -12.04
C ARG A 108 -9.82 -14.91 -12.21
N GLN A 109 -10.00 -15.78 -11.21
CA GLN A 109 -9.33 -17.08 -11.11
C GLN A 109 -9.50 -18.00 -12.34
N TYR A 110 -10.65 -17.99 -12.98
CA TYR A 110 -10.97 -18.95 -14.06
C TYR A 110 -11.01 -18.33 -15.46
N ALA A 111 -10.74 -17.05 -15.62
CA ALA A 111 -10.94 -16.35 -16.88
C ALA A 111 -9.71 -15.66 -17.43
N SER A 112 -8.59 -15.62 -16.69
CA SER A 112 -7.34 -14.90 -17.06
C SER A 112 -7.60 -13.45 -17.52
N VAL A 113 -8.59 -12.81 -16.91
CA VAL A 113 -8.97 -11.42 -17.18
C VAL A 113 -8.89 -10.60 -15.91
N TYR A 114 -8.61 -9.32 -16.08
CA TYR A 114 -8.69 -8.35 -14.98
C TYR A 114 -10.14 -8.16 -14.55
N GLN A 115 -10.34 -7.93 -13.25
CA GLN A 115 -11.66 -7.72 -12.66
C GLN A 115 -11.54 -6.73 -11.51
N ASP A 116 -12.45 -5.75 -11.46
CA ASP A 116 -12.53 -4.82 -10.34
C ASP A 116 -12.93 -5.53 -9.05
N ASP A 117 -12.30 -5.13 -7.97
CA ASP A 117 -12.62 -5.59 -6.61
C ASP A 117 -13.07 -4.42 -5.74
N SER A 118 -14.10 -4.65 -4.92
CA SER A 118 -14.62 -3.64 -4.00
C SER A 118 -13.84 -3.53 -2.68
N GLU A 119 -12.93 -4.48 -2.40
CA GLU A 119 -12.17 -4.61 -1.15
C GLU A 119 -10.74 -5.06 -1.41
N LEU A 120 -9.93 -4.22 -2.08
CA LEU A 120 -8.53 -4.50 -2.35
C LEU A 120 -7.65 -3.84 -1.29
N SER A 121 -7.09 -4.63 -0.39
CA SER A 121 -6.17 -4.14 0.65
C SER A 121 -4.72 -4.32 0.24
N VAL A 122 -3.89 -3.32 0.52
CA VAL A 122 -2.46 -3.30 0.16
C VAL A 122 -1.63 -2.85 1.34
N ILE A 123 -0.49 -3.53 1.56
CA ILE A 123 0.51 -3.16 2.58
C ILE A 123 1.89 -3.19 1.93
N VAL A 124 2.73 -2.21 2.30
CA VAL A 124 4.09 -2.05 1.77
C VAL A 124 5.10 -2.02 2.90
N PHE A 125 6.17 -2.80 2.75
CA PHE A 125 7.34 -2.81 3.64
C PHE A 125 8.62 -2.57 2.83
N GLY A 126 9.58 -1.88 3.43
CA GLY A 126 10.87 -1.61 2.80
C GLY A 126 11.62 -0.47 3.51
N ASN A 127 12.63 0.05 2.84
CA ASN A 127 13.39 1.21 3.29
C ASN A 127 13.03 2.44 2.46
#